data_4538010272f3680e395276e72e4a947e
#
_entry.id   4538010272f3680e395276e72e4a947e
#
_cell.length_a   1.000
_cell.length_b   1.000
_cell.length_c   1.000
_cell.angle_alpha   90.00
_cell.angle_beta   90.00
_cell.angle_gamma   90.00
#
_symmetry.space_group_name_H-M   'P 1'
#
loop_
_entity.id
_entity.type
_entity.pdbx_description
1 polymer ?
#
loop_
_entity_poly.entity_id
_entity_poly.type
_entity_poly.pdbx_seq_one_letter_code
_entity_poly.pdbx_strand_id
1 'polypeptide(L)'
;MTILPKIAEGIIKAYDQKILPNAILLLGEKFSSKKASAIELAKKILNEKNLKNPNLLIFANLDTIEAKAHLSTNSYNIINKYLEYIKTVIFTKCYFSNEKNLKKIEKNINYINSVYYKKEYNINIKNELIKNIENINKELNRSITVYDVKKIQTWIFSEKEKPKVIYINEIENLSFNVHNSLLKILEEPPSNIYFILAARNKNKIPKTILSRLRVYNFTKPEKRLGIQIFKESFLTNKDITIEEYFASFYEEESKKIKKELIKILNIIKEKKSIFNLEEIDFIKDDQSFKIFLNELTINIRKDFLENKIDINQYLKYTEHLKNIYKYRPYNQNKKLIIENLMLNYEEI
;
A
#
# COMPACT_ATOMS: atom_id res chain seq x y z
N MET A 1 12.28 -19.70 8.20
CA MET A 1 12.92 -18.53 8.87
C MET A 1 12.93 -17.40 7.82
N THR A 2 12.51 -16.20 8.13
CA THR A 2 12.52 -15.11 7.13
C THR A 2 13.95 -14.57 7.05
N ILE A 3 14.57 -14.59 5.87
CA ILE A 3 15.86 -13.92 5.68
C ILE A 3 15.63 -12.43 5.83
N LEU A 4 16.28 -11.83 6.80
CA LEU A 4 16.27 -10.40 7.03
C LEU A 4 17.58 -9.77 6.51
N PRO A 5 17.55 -8.52 6.00
CA PRO A 5 18.77 -7.82 5.69
C PRO A 5 19.57 -7.53 6.98
N LYS A 6 20.90 -7.46 6.88
CA LYS A 6 21.81 -7.22 8.04
C LYS A 6 21.38 -6.02 8.91
N ILE A 7 20.83 -4.97 8.29
CA ILE A 7 20.32 -3.80 9.01
C ILE A 7 19.15 -4.17 9.94
N ALA A 8 18.25 -5.05 9.50
CA ALA A 8 17.13 -5.49 10.33
C ALA A 8 17.60 -6.39 11.49
N GLU A 9 18.58 -7.24 11.25
CA GLU A 9 19.22 -8.01 12.33
C GLU A 9 19.87 -7.08 13.36
N GLY A 10 20.53 -6.02 12.90
CA GLY A 10 21.10 -4.98 13.78
C GLY A 10 20.04 -4.27 14.63
N ILE A 11 18.86 -3.98 14.05
CA ILE A 11 17.73 -3.35 14.76
C ILE A 11 17.19 -4.33 15.83
N ILE A 12 17.04 -5.61 15.51
CA ILE A 12 16.58 -6.63 16.47
C ILE A 12 17.59 -6.79 17.60
N LYS A 13 18.89 -6.85 17.31
CA LYS A 13 19.95 -6.89 18.33
C LYS A 13 19.90 -5.65 19.25
N ALA A 14 19.68 -4.46 18.68
CA ALA A 14 19.55 -3.23 19.47
C ALA A 14 18.36 -3.29 20.44
N TYR A 15 17.26 -3.93 20.03
CA TYR A 15 16.13 -4.18 20.90
C TYR A 15 16.50 -5.16 22.04
N ASP A 16 17.14 -6.30 21.73
CA ASP A 16 17.59 -7.27 22.73
C ASP A 16 18.57 -6.66 23.76
N GLN A 17 19.39 -5.71 23.30
CA GLN A 17 20.32 -4.96 24.15
C GLN A 17 19.66 -3.78 24.89
N LYS A 18 18.36 -3.55 24.72
CA LYS A 18 17.59 -2.43 25.32
C LYS A 18 18.11 -1.03 24.93
N ILE A 19 18.74 -0.90 23.76
CA ILE A 19 19.27 0.37 23.23
C ILE A 19 18.49 0.86 22.00
N LEU A 20 17.43 0.10 21.59
CA LEU A 20 16.57 0.54 20.48
C LEU A 20 15.73 1.73 20.92
N PRO A 21 15.77 2.87 20.21
CA PRO A 21 14.85 3.98 20.47
C PRO A 21 13.39 3.60 20.23
N ASN A 22 12.50 4.22 20.99
CA ASN A 22 11.05 4.00 20.88
C ASN A 22 10.43 4.49 19.56
N ALA A 23 11.13 5.36 18.81
CA ALA A 23 10.67 5.86 17.52
C ALA A 23 11.77 5.71 16.46
N ILE A 24 11.50 4.88 15.46
CA ILE A 24 12.43 4.57 14.37
C ILE A 24 11.80 4.81 13.00
N LEU A 25 12.63 5.16 12.02
CA LEU A 25 12.26 5.28 10.61
C LEU A 25 13.03 4.29 9.76
N LEU A 26 12.31 3.39 9.10
CA LEU A 26 12.83 2.49 8.07
C LEU A 26 12.75 3.19 6.72
N LEU A 27 13.86 3.71 6.22
CA LEU A 27 13.93 4.48 4.99
C LEU A 27 14.48 3.63 3.85
N GLY A 28 13.81 3.58 2.71
CA GLY A 28 14.30 2.87 1.53
C GLY A 28 13.23 2.68 0.46
N GLU A 29 13.62 2.23 -0.70
CA GLU A 29 12.72 1.97 -1.83
C GLU A 29 11.72 0.82 -1.59
N LYS A 30 10.75 0.67 -2.51
CA LYS A 30 9.90 -0.53 -2.56
C LYS A 30 10.81 -1.79 -2.70
N PHE A 31 10.39 -2.90 -2.13
CA PHE A 31 11.13 -4.18 -2.13
C PHE A 31 12.49 -4.19 -1.39
N SER A 32 12.78 -3.20 -0.56
CA SER A 32 13.97 -3.18 0.32
C SER A 32 13.78 -3.93 1.65
N SER A 33 12.77 -4.79 1.77
CA SER A 33 12.43 -5.59 2.96
C SER A 33 12.00 -4.82 4.22
N LYS A 34 11.75 -3.49 4.13
CA LYS A 34 11.30 -2.68 5.28
C LYS A 34 10.07 -3.25 5.98
N LYS A 35 9.03 -3.61 5.20
CA LYS A 35 7.77 -4.15 5.72
C LYS A 35 8.00 -5.45 6.49
N ALA A 36 8.74 -6.40 5.90
CA ALA A 36 9.07 -7.66 6.55
C ALA A 36 9.86 -7.43 7.86
N SER A 37 10.84 -6.51 7.82
CA SER A 37 11.65 -6.14 8.99
C SER A 37 10.81 -5.48 10.09
N ALA A 38 9.90 -4.58 9.73
CA ALA A 38 8.96 -3.97 10.69
C ALA A 38 8.07 -5.00 11.39
N ILE A 39 7.56 -5.96 10.62
CA ILE A 39 6.70 -7.04 11.12
C ILE A 39 7.48 -7.97 12.08
N GLU A 40 8.68 -8.38 11.69
CA GLU A 40 9.49 -9.26 12.56
C GLU A 40 9.96 -8.52 13.84
N LEU A 41 10.30 -7.24 13.74
CA LEU A 41 10.59 -6.42 14.92
C LEU A 41 9.36 -6.28 15.83
N ALA A 42 8.17 -6.04 15.26
CA ALA A 42 6.93 -5.95 16.03
C ALA A 42 6.64 -7.25 16.78
N LYS A 43 6.77 -8.40 16.12
CA LYS A 43 6.64 -9.72 16.76
C LYS A 43 7.63 -9.90 17.91
N LYS A 44 8.87 -9.50 17.70
CA LYS A 44 9.91 -9.58 18.72
C LYS A 44 9.59 -8.72 19.93
N ILE A 45 9.17 -7.47 19.73
CA ILE A 45 8.79 -6.54 20.81
C ILE A 45 7.60 -7.07 21.60
N LEU A 46 6.60 -7.63 20.92
CA LEU A 46 5.38 -8.16 21.54
C LEU A 46 5.56 -9.58 22.10
N ASN A 47 6.72 -10.19 21.88
CA ASN A 47 7.01 -11.60 22.22
C ASN A 47 5.97 -12.57 21.61
N GLU A 48 5.62 -12.35 20.35
CA GLU A 48 4.58 -13.12 19.64
C GLU A 48 5.13 -13.81 18.39
N LYS A 49 4.63 -15.02 18.12
CA LYS A 49 4.97 -15.74 16.88
C LYS A 49 4.10 -15.32 15.69
N ASN A 50 2.93 -14.78 15.95
CA ASN A 50 1.96 -14.34 14.95
C ASN A 50 1.55 -12.86 15.15
N LEU A 51 0.72 -12.32 14.25
CA LEU A 51 0.29 -10.92 14.30
C LEU A 51 -1.03 -10.70 15.06
N LYS A 52 -1.55 -11.72 15.73
CA LYS A 52 -2.78 -11.64 16.52
C LYS A 52 -2.52 -11.05 17.89
N ASN A 53 -2.26 -9.75 17.96
CA ASN A 53 -2.03 -9.07 19.22
C ASN A 53 -2.77 -7.73 19.25
N PRO A 54 -3.65 -7.46 20.22
CA PRO A 54 -4.37 -6.19 20.35
C PRO A 54 -3.43 -5.00 20.58
N ASN A 55 -2.19 -5.25 21.00
CA ASN A 55 -1.15 -4.24 21.20
C ASN A 55 -0.36 -3.91 19.93
N LEU A 56 -0.82 -4.37 18.74
CA LEU A 56 -0.23 -4.07 17.45
C LEU A 56 -1.23 -3.31 16.57
N LEU A 57 -0.86 -2.10 16.17
CA LEU A 57 -1.56 -1.33 15.15
C LEU A 57 -0.72 -1.25 13.87
N ILE A 58 -1.32 -1.58 12.73
CA ILE A 58 -0.67 -1.52 11.41
C ILE A 58 -1.45 -0.58 10.51
N PHE A 59 -0.93 0.62 10.31
CA PHE A 59 -1.46 1.58 9.34
C PHE A 59 -0.76 1.38 8.00
N ALA A 60 -1.39 0.61 7.13
CA ALA A 60 -0.93 0.35 5.77
C ALA A 60 -2.13 0.28 4.81
N ASN A 61 -1.89 0.53 3.54
CA ASN A 61 -2.88 0.27 2.50
C ASN A 61 -2.81 -1.20 2.07
N LEU A 62 -3.98 -1.78 1.81
CA LEU A 62 -4.08 -3.10 1.22
C LEU A 62 -3.79 -2.96 -0.29
N ASP A 63 -2.75 -3.61 -0.78
CA ASP A 63 -2.37 -3.61 -2.20
C ASP A 63 -2.97 -4.85 -2.86
N THR A 64 -3.85 -4.65 -3.84
CA THR A 64 -4.52 -5.74 -4.58
C THR A 64 -3.52 -6.62 -5.33
N ILE A 65 -2.46 -6.05 -5.88
CA ILE A 65 -1.42 -6.81 -6.58
C ILE A 65 -0.62 -7.64 -5.57
N GLU A 66 -0.32 -7.07 -4.40
CA GLU A 66 0.28 -7.83 -3.30
C GLU A 66 -0.62 -9.01 -2.89
N ALA A 67 -1.93 -8.81 -2.82
CA ALA A 67 -2.89 -9.87 -2.55
C ALA A 67 -2.86 -10.95 -3.63
N LYS A 68 -2.92 -10.57 -4.91
CA LYS A 68 -2.81 -11.50 -6.04
C LYS A 68 -1.51 -12.31 -5.97
N ALA A 69 -0.37 -11.66 -5.72
CA ALA A 69 0.93 -12.31 -5.65
C ALA A 69 1.00 -13.35 -4.53
N HIS A 70 0.55 -13.03 -3.32
CA HIS A 70 0.58 -13.95 -2.19
C HIS A 70 -0.45 -15.08 -2.33
N LEU A 71 -1.64 -14.79 -2.84
CA LEU A 71 -2.70 -15.79 -3.01
C LEU A 71 -2.48 -16.69 -4.23
N SER A 72 -1.65 -16.30 -5.20
CA SER A 72 -1.29 -17.15 -6.35
C SER A 72 -0.38 -18.33 -5.98
N THR A 73 0.25 -18.32 -4.80
CA THR A 73 1.09 -19.43 -4.33
C THR A 73 0.23 -20.65 -3.98
N ASN A 74 0.86 -21.84 -4.01
CA ASN A 74 0.23 -23.07 -3.54
C ASN A 74 0.60 -23.41 -2.08
N SER A 75 1.41 -22.56 -1.44
CA SER A 75 1.83 -22.77 -0.06
C SER A 75 0.80 -22.23 0.91
N TYR A 76 0.17 -23.14 1.65
CA TYR A 76 -0.70 -22.83 2.76
C TYR A 76 -0.09 -21.83 3.75
N ASN A 77 1.16 -22.05 4.12
CA ASN A 77 1.84 -21.23 5.13
C ASN A 77 2.00 -19.77 4.66
N ILE A 78 2.29 -19.56 3.38
CA ILE A 78 2.44 -18.21 2.81
C ILE A 78 1.09 -17.49 2.81
N ILE A 79 0.05 -18.16 2.32
CA ILE A 79 -1.31 -17.60 2.26
C ILE A 79 -1.77 -17.25 3.68
N ASN A 80 -1.58 -18.15 4.64
CA ASN A 80 -2.01 -17.95 6.02
C ASN A 80 -1.29 -16.76 6.68
N LYS A 81 0.03 -16.66 6.53
CA LYS A 81 0.80 -15.51 7.04
C LYS A 81 0.34 -14.19 6.41
N TYR A 82 0.05 -14.20 5.12
CA TYR A 82 -0.47 -13.02 4.44
C TYR A 82 -1.86 -12.63 4.95
N LEU A 83 -2.75 -13.60 5.14
CA LEU A 83 -4.07 -13.35 5.72
C LEU A 83 -4.00 -12.85 7.17
N GLU A 84 -3.05 -13.31 7.97
CA GLU A 84 -2.80 -12.74 9.31
C GLU A 84 -2.44 -11.25 9.23
N TYR A 85 -1.54 -10.90 8.33
CA TYR A 85 -1.18 -9.51 8.09
C TYR A 85 -2.39 -8.67 7.66
N ILE A 86 -3.16 -9.15 6.67
CA ILE A 86 -4.39 -8.50 6.18
C ILE A 86 -5.38 -8.28 7.33
N LYS A 87 -5.63 -9.31 8.14
CA LYS A 87 -6.54 -9.21 9.29
C LYS A 87 -6.08 -8.17 10.30
N THR A 88 -4.80 -8.05 10.58
CA THR A 88 -4.27 -7.04 11.49
C THR A 88 -4.43 -5.62 10.93
N VAL A 89 -4.19 -5.44 9.62
CA VAL A 89 -4.44 -4.15 8.93
C VAL A 89 -5.93 -3.81 8.97
N ILE A 90 -6.81 -4.77 8.68
CA ILE A 90 -8.26 -4.57 8.73
C ILE A 90 -8.69 -4.21 10.16
N PHE A 91 -8.24 -4.95 11.17
CA PHE A 91 -8.52 -4.65 12.58
C PHE A 91 -8.15 -3.21 12.94
N THR A 92 -6.92 -2.80 12.58
CA THR A 92 -6.48 -1.42 12.80
C THR A 92 -7.40 -0.42 12.13
N LYS A 93 -7.71 -0.61 10.84
CA LYS A 93 -8.58 0.30 10.10
C LYS A 93 -10.01 0.33 10.65
N CYS A 94 -10.55 -0.82 11.07
CA CYS A 94 -11.86 -0.91 11.70
C CYS A 94 -11.91 -0.15 13.03
N TYR A 95 -10.90 -0.27 13.87
CA TYR A 95 -10.81 0.43 15.14
C TYR A 95 -10.92 1.97 14.99
N PHE A 96 -10.43 2.50 13.86
CA PHE A 96 -10.45 3.92 13.54
C PHE A 96 -11.61 4.34 12.61
N SER A 97 -12.47 3.42 12.17
CA SER A 97 -13.58 3.69 11.25
C SER A 97 -14.89 3.96 11.99
N ASN A 98 -15.87 4.50 11.26
CA ASN A 98 -17.24 4.69 11.76
C ASN A 98 -18.10 3.45 11.48
N GLU A 99 -19.20 3.31 12.21
CA GLU A 99 -20.12 2.17 12.09
C GLU A 99 -20.69 1.98 10.68
N LYS A 100 -20.96 3.09 9.96
CA LYS A 100 -21.52 3.02 8.60
C LYS A 100 -20.58 2.30 7.65
N ASN A 101 -19.28 2.58 7.71
CA ASN A 101 -18.28 1.93 6.88
C ASN A 101 -18.09 0.47 7.32
N LEU A 102 -18.14 0.19 8.61
CA LEU A 102 -18.01 -1.17 9.13
C LEU A 102 -19.13 -2.08 8.63
N LYS A 103 -20.39 -1.62 8.66
CA LYS A 103 -21.55 -2.38 8.15
C LYS A 103 -21.40 -2.76 6.67
N LYS A 104 -20.80 -1.89 5.84
CA LYS A 104 -20.59 -2.17 4.43
C LYS A 104 -19.61 -3.31 4.13
N ILE A 105 -18.63 -3.50 5.01
CA ILE A 105 -17.54 -4.47 4.82
C ILE A 105 -17.67 -5.70 5.72
N GLU A 106 -18.67 -5.76 6.56
CA GLU A 106 -18.85 -6.84 7.54
C GLU A 106 -18.86 -8.23 6.86
N LYS A 107 -19.62 -8.38 5.77
CA LYS A 107 -19.66 -9.63 4.99
C LYS A 107 -18.29 -10.03 4.46
N ASN A 108 -17.52 -9.05 3.98
CA ASN A 108 -16.18 -9.27 3.43
C ASN A 108 -15.21 -9.72 4.52
N ILE A 109 -15.27 -9.09 5.71
CA ILE A 109 -14.45 -9.48 6.87
C ILE A 109 -14.82 -10.89 7.33
N ASN A 110 -16.10 -11.20 7.44
CA ASN A 110 -16.59 -12.51 7.86
C ASN A 110 -16.15 -13.60 6.88
N TYR A 111 -16.15 -13.33 5.58
CA TYR A 111 -15.65 -14.24 4.57
C TYR A 111 -14.14 -14.51 4.76
N ILE A 112 -13.31 -13.47 4.88
CA ILE A 112 -11.86 -13.62 5.11
C ILE A 112 -11.60 -14.42 6.39
N ASN A 113 -12.34 -14.15 7.46
CA ASN A 113 -12.22 -14.89 8.72
C ASN A 113 -12.58 -16.37 8.53
N SER A 114 -13.69 -16.67 7.85
CA SER A 114 -14.12 -18.05 7.63
C SER A 114 -13.08 -18.85 6.84
N VAL A 115 -12.52 -18.29 5.79
CA VAL A 115 -11.47 -18.91 4.97
C VAL A 115 -10.18 -19.10 5.79
N TYR A 116 -9.80 -18.12 6.58
CA TYR A 116 -8.62 -18.20 7.45
C TYR A 116 -8.71 -19.37 8.45
N TYR A 117 -9.90 -19.61 9.01
CA TYR A 117 -10.10 -20.70 9.97
C TYR A 117 -10.26 -22.07 9.30
N LYS A 118 -10.92 -22.14 8.13
CA LYS A 118 -11.09 -23.39 7.36
C LYS A 118 -9.80 -23.89 6.74
N LYS A 119 -8.88 -22.98 6.41
CA LYS A 119 -7.57 -23.28 5.85
C LYS A 119 -7.59 -23.98 4.48
N GLU A 120 -8.63 -23.77 3.72
CA GLU A 120 -8.81 -24.30 2.36
C GLU A 120 -8.59 -23.19 1.33
N TYR A 121 -7.71 -23.42 0.35
CA TYR A 121 -7.29 -22.41 -0.62
C TYR A 121 -7.30 -22.93 -2.06
N ASN A 122 -8.48 -23.32 -2.57
CA ASN A 122 -8.64 -23.59 -3.99
C ASN A 122 -8.72 -22.30 -4.81
N ILE A 123 -8.69 -22.40 -6.14
CA ILE A 123 -8.64 -21.23 -7.03
C ILE A 123 -9.84 -20.30 -6.86
N ASN A 124 -11.03 -20.86 -6.66
CA ASN A 124 -12.26 -20.08 -6.48
C ASN A 124 -12.22 -19.28 -5.17
N ILE A 125 -11.79 -19.91 -4.08
CA ILE A 125 -11.62 -19.26 -2.77
C ILE A 125 -10.57 -18.16 -2.85
N LYS A 126 -9.44 -18.37 -3.55
CA LYS A 126 -8.41 -17.34 -3.75
C LYS A 126 -8.94 -16.13 -4.52
N ASN A 127 -9.68 -16.34 -5.58
CA ASN A 127 -10.30 -15.28 -6.37
C ASN A 127 -11.34 -14.48 -5.55
N GLU A 128 -12.14 -15.18 -4.77
CA GLU A 128 -13.12 -14.55 -3.88
C GLU A 128 -12.44 -13.77 -2.73
N LEU A 129 -11.33 -14.27 -2.18
CA LEU A 129 -10.50 -13.53 -1.22
C LEU A 129 -9.98 -12.21 -1.80
N ILE A 130 -9.45 -12.24 -3.03
CA ILE A 130 -8.97 -11.03 -3.72
C ILE A 130 -10.11 -10.01 -3.83
N LYS A 131 -11.29 -10.44 -4.29
CA LYS A 131 -12.46 -9.58 -4.42
C LYS A 131 -12.91 -8.98 -3.07
N ASN A 132 -12.92 -9.77 -2.01
CA ASN A 132 -13.26 -9.28 -0.68
C ASN A 132 -12.22 -8.27 -0.15
N ILE A 133 -10.93 -8.49 -0.38
CA ILE A 133 -9.85 -7.55 -0.04
C ILE A 133 -10.01 -6.25 -0.84
N GLU A 134 -10.32 -6.31 -2.13
CA GLU A 134 -10.59 -5.15 -2.97
C GLU A 134 -11.77 -4.32 -2.44
N ASN A 135 -12.87 -4.97 -2.06
CA ASN A 135 -14.05 -4.29 -1.51
C ASN A 135 -13.74 -3.60 -0.16
N ILE A 136 -13.02 -4.28 0.73
CA ILE A 136 -12.59 -3.69 2.00
C ILE A 136 -11.68 -2.50 1.74
N ASN A 137 -10.76 -2.62 0.78
CA ASN A 137 -9.85 -1.53 0.44
C ASN A 137 -10.58 -0.30 -0.10
N LYS A 138 -11.61 -0.47 -0.93
CA LYS A 138 -12.45 0.65 -1.41
C LYS A 138 -13.07 1.44 -0.27
N GLU A 139 -13.59 0.77 0.75
CA GLU A 139 -14.32 1.41 1.85
C GLU A 139 -13.39 1.95 2.97
N LEU A 140 -12.24 1.30 3.18
CA LEU A 140 -11.29 1.64 4.25
C LEU A 140 -9.99 2.30 3.76
N ASN A 141 -9.84 2.56 2.46
CA ASN A 141 -8.63 3.20 1.92
C ASN A 141 -8.66 4.71 2.17
N ARG A 142 -8.40 5.10 3.40
CA ARG A 142 -8.24 6.48 3.80
C ARG A 142 -6.90 6.72 4.48
N SER A 143 -6.39 7.92 4.32
CA SER A 143 -5.21 8.36 5.06
C SER A 143 -5.51 8.52 6.55
N ILE A 144 -4.48 8.39 7.37
CA ILE A 144 -4.56 8.73 8.81
C ILE A 144 -4.96 10.20 8.95
N THR A 145 -5.87 10.48 9.86
CA THR A 145 -6.33 11.85 10.17
C THR A 145 -5.81 12.30 11.53
N VAL A 146 -5.92 13.60 11.82
CA VAL A 146 -5.63 14.16 13.16
C VAL A 146 -6.46 13.48 14.26
N TYR A 147 -7.71 13.14 13.95
CA TYR A 147 -8.59 12.43 14.87
C TYR A 147 -8.06 11.02 15.18
N ASP A 148 -7.52 10.31 14.17
CA ASP A 148 -6.91 9.00 14.39
C ASP A 148 -5.68 9.10 15.30
N VAL A 149 -4.86 10.14 15.14
CA VAL A 149 -3.71 10.37 16.03
C VAL A 149 -4.15 10.59 17.46
N LYS A 150 -5.24 11.33 17.70
CA LYS A 150 -5.84 11.47 19.05
C LYS A 150 -6.31 10.13 19.61
N LYS A 151 -6.95 9.29 18.81
CA LYS A 151 -7.32 7.93 19.23
C LYS A 151 -6.09 7.06 19.52
N ILE A 152 -5.02 7.16 18.73
CA ILE A 152 -3.74 6.50 19.01
C ILE A 152 -3.22 6.93 20.38
N GLN A 153 -3.26 8.22 20.71
CA GLN A 153 -2.86 8.73 22.02
C GLN A 153 -3.65 8.07 23.15
N THR A 154 -4.98 8.03 23.04
CA THR A 154 -5.83 7.36 24.04
C THR A 154 -5.49 5.87 24.15
N TRP A 155 -5.29 5.18 23.03
CA TRP A 155 -4.96 3.76 23.00
C TRP A 155 -3.57 3.46 23.62
N ILE A 156 -2.58 4.34 23.43
CA ILE A 156 -1.25 4.23 24.04
C ILE A 156 -1.35 4.16 25.57
N PHE A 157 -2.21 4.99 26.15
CA PHE A 157 -2.35 5.07 27.61
C PHE A 157 -3.32 4.03 28.21
N SER A 158 -4.03 3.24 27.37
CA SER A 158 -4.75 2.07 27.85
C SER A 158 -3.76 0.94 28.14
N GLU A 159 -3.93 0.18 29.24
CA GLU A 159 -3.05 -0.93 29.61
C GLU A 159 -1.55 -0.60 29.58
N LYS A 160 -1.07 0.09 30.59
CA LYS A 160 0.31 0.65 30.64
C LYS A 160 1.43 -0.41 30.77
N GLU A 161 1.13 -1.63 31.17
CA GLU A 161 2.15 -2.63 31.52
C GLU A 161 2.70 -3.42 30.32
N LYS A 162 1.95 -3.54 29.24
CA LYS A 162 2.34 -4.34 28.08
C LYS A 162 2.98 -3.49 26.98
N PRO A 163 4.00 -4.00 26.29
CA PRO A 163 4.56 -3.30 25.14
C PRO A 163 3.50 -3.16 24.03
N LYS A 164 3.52 -2.01 23.35
CA LYS A 164 2.66 -1.72 22.20
C LYS A 164 3.48 -1.28 21.02
N VAL A 165 3.05 -1.68 19.84
CA VAL A 165 3.73 -1.32 18.58
C VAL A 165 2.75 -0.65 17.64
N ILE A 166 3.18 0.48 17.08
CA ILE A 166 2.48 1.21 16.02
C ILE A 166 3.38 1.21 14.78
N TYR A 167 2.96 0.47 13.75
CA TYR A 167 3.61 0.49 12.45
C TYR A 167 2.83 1.40 11.49
N ILE A 168 3.49 2.43 10.95
CA ILE A 168 2.91 3.33 9.94
C ILE A 168 3.74 3.24 8.66
N ASN A 169 3.13 2.73 7.59
CA ASN A 169 3.74 2.65 6.28
C ASN A 169 3.52 3.94 5.49
N GLU A 170 4.51 4.33 4.67
CA GLU A 170 4.45 5.50 3.78
C GLU A 170 4.12 6.81 4.53
N ILE A 171 4.82 7.07 5.63
CA ILE A 171 4.63 8.26 6.46
C ILE A 171 4.76 9.56 5.64
N GLU A 172 5.54 9.57 4.56
CA GLU A 172 5.69 10.69 3.64
C GLU A 172 4.41 11.10 2.91
N ASN A 173 3.38 10.26 2.94
CA ASN A 173 2.08 10.53 2.32
C ASN A 173 1.06 11.10 3.32
N LEU A 174 1.43 11.28 4.58
CA LEU A 174 0.56 11.89 5.58
C LEU A 174 0.47 13.41 5.37
N SER A 175 -0.66 14.00 5.73
CA SER A 175 -0.83 15.45 5.65
C SER A 175 0.03 16.17 6.69
N PHE A 176 0.35 17.44 6.45
CA PHE A 176 1.11 18.28 7.36
C PHE A 176 0.50 18.33 8.76
N ASN A 177 -0.82 18.43 8.87
CA ASN A 177 -1.53 18.47 10.16
C ASN A 177 -1.39 17.16 10.93
N VAL A 178 -1.35 16.02 10.25
CA VAL A 178 -1.13 14.71 10.87
C VAL A 178 0.32 14.59 11.35
N HIS A 179 1.29 15.02 10.56
CA HIS A 179 2.68 15.08 10.98
C HIS A 179 2.82 15.89 12.28
N ASN A 180 2.24 17.11 12.34
CA ASN A 180 2.30 17.95 13.53
C ASN A 180 1.62 17.29 14.75
N SER A 181 0.53 16.57 14.53
CA SER A 181 -0.15 15.86 15.62
C SER A 181 0.68 14.71 16.18
N LEU A 182 1.51 14.07 15.34
CA LEU A 182 2.43 13.00 15.78
C LEU A 182 3.61 13.52 16.58
N LEU A 183 4.03 14.79 16.42
CA LEU A 183 5.21 15.34 17.08
C LEU A 183 5.18 15.12 18.59
N LYS A 184 4.05 15.44 19.25
CA LYS A 184 3.90 15.31 20.71
C LYS A 184 4.18 13.91 21.23
N ILE A 185 3.77 12.88 20.49
CA ILE A 185 3.95 11.49 20.90
C ILE A 185 5.38 11.00 20.58
N LEU A 186 5.97 11.52 19.50
CA LEU A 186 7.31 11.14 19.07
C LEU A 186 8.42 11.85 19.87
N GLU A 187 8.10 12.96 20.53
CA GLU A 187 9.03 13.67 21.42
C GLU A 187 9.33 12.84 22.68
N GLU A 188 8.28 12.39 23.34
CA GLU A 188 8.38 11.66 24.60
C GLU A 188 7.48 10.42 24.57
N PRO A 189 7.79 9.41 23.77
CA PRO A 189 7.01 8.19 23.74
C PRO A 189 7.17 7.44 25.08
N PRO A 190 6.07 6.91 25.65
CA PRO A 190 6.16 6.05 26.82
C PRO A 190 7.14 4.89 26.61
N SER A 191 7.85 4.47 27.63
CA SER A 191 8.97 3.52 27.55
C SER A 191 8.64 2.17 26.91
N ASN A 192 7.39 1.74 26.97
CA ASN A 192 6.90 0.48 26.40
C ASN A 192 6.19 0.63 25.06
N ILE A 193 6.20 1.82 24.46
CA ILE A 193 5.54 2.11 23.17
C ILE A 193 6.61 2.26 22.09
N TYR A 194 6.44 1.51 20.99
CA TYR A 194 7.38 1.55 19.86
C TYR A 194 6.68 2.03 18.60
N PHE A 195 7.21 3.10 18.01
CA PHE A 195 6.80 3.59 16.70
C PHE A 195 7.78 3.09 15.64
N ILE A 196 7.30 2.25 14.74
CA ILE A 196 8.04 1.79 13.56
C ILE A 196 7.43 2.49 12.36
N LEU A 197 8.12 3.49 11.85
CA LEU A 197 7.67 4.27 10.71
C LEU A 197 8.41 3.80 9.45
N ALA A 198 7.75 3.77 8.30
CA ALA A 198 8.40 3.42 7.04
C ALA A 198 8.16 4.48 5.98
N ALA A 199 9.19 4.78 5.19
CA ALA A 199 9.14 5.75 4.10
C ALA A 199 10.00 5.31 2.90
N ARG A 200 9.70 5.91 1.74
CA ARG A 200 10.52 5.79 0.52
C ARG A 200 11.34 7.05 0.29
N ASN A 201 10.79 8.21 0.62
CA ASN A 201 11.38 9.50 0.33
C ASN A 201 11.48 10.39 1.58
N LYS A 202 12.71 10.55 2.07
CA LYS A 202 13.02 11.39 3.23
C LYS A 202 12.66 12.86 3.02
N ASN A 203 12.76 13.36 1.79
CA ASN A 203 12.56 14.79 1.50
C ASN A 203 11.11 15.23 1.63
N LYS A 204 10.17 14.30 1.63
CA LYS A 204 8.74 14.58 1.84
C LYS A 204 8.32 14.55 3.32
N ILE A 205 9.23 14.22 4.22
CA ILE A 205 8.96 14.16 5.67
C ILE A 205 9.46 15.46 6.30
N PRO A 206 8.65 16.15 7.13
CA PRO A 206 9.10 17.35 7.83
C PRO A 206 10.35 17.10 8.67
N LYS A 207 11.28 18.05 8.65
CA LYS A 207 12.53 17.97 9.43
C LYS A 207 12.27 17.81 10.93
N THR A 208 11.17 18.39 11.42
CA THR A 208 10.71 18.27 12.82
C THR A 208 10.36 16.83 13.21
N ILE A 209 9.81 16.05 12.30
CA ILE A 209 9.58 14.61 12.51
C ILE A 209 10.91 13.86 12.44
N LEU A 210 11.73 14.14 11.41
CA LEU A 210 13.00 13.44 11.20
C LEU A 210 13.98 13.59 12.38
N SER A 211 13.99 14.74 13.05
CA SER A 211 14.87 14.99 14.21
C SER A 211 14.54 14.12 15.44
N ARG A 212 13.34 13.53 15.47
CA ARG A 212 12.85 12.68 16.57
C ARG A 212 12.93 11.19 16.28
N LEU A 213 13.41 10.84 15.07
CA LEU A 213 13.46 9.46 14.61
C LEU A 213 14.88 8.98 14.43
N ARG A 214 15.18 7.79 14.91
CA ARG A 214 16.39 7.09 14.48
C ARG A 214 16.15 6.50 13.10
N VAL A 215 16.90 6.99 12.11
CA VAL A 215 16.76 6.56 10.71
C VAL A 215 17.65 5.36 10.43
N TYR A 216 17.05 4.32 9.83
CA TYR A 216 17.73 3.13 9.33
C TYR A 216 17.52 3.05 7.81
N ASN A 217 18.61 3.12 7.04
CA ASN A 217 18.56 3.13 5.58
C ASN A 217 18.56 1.72 5.02
N PHE A 218 17.47 1.32 4.41
CA PHE A 218 17.28 0.04 3.74
C PHE A 218 17.60 0.17 2.26
N THR A 219 18.58 -0.58 1.77
CA THR A 219 18.87 -0.73 0.35
C THR A 219 18.18 -1.96 -0.22
N LYS A 220 17.89 -1.94 -1.53
CA LYS A 220 17.47 -3.17 -2.20
C LYS A 220 18.57 -4.23 -2.07
N PRO A 221 18.22 -5.50 -1.82
CA PRO A 221 19.20 -6.56 -1.80
C PRO A 221 19.81 -6.74 -3.18
N GLU A 222 21.11 -7.11 -3.23
CA GLU A 222 21.74 -7.56 -4.47
C GLU A 222 20.93 -8.71 -5.10
N LYS A 223 20.98 -8.84 -6.44
CA LYS A 223 20.16 -9.79 -7.18
C LYS A 223 20.22 -11.21 -6.62
N ARG A 224 21.42 -11.72 -6.31
CA ARG A 224 21.62 -13.07 -5.74
C ARG A 224 20.90 -13.25 -4.40
N LEU A 225 21.05 -12.29 -3.48
CA LEU A 225 20.38 -12.28 -2.20
C LEU A 225 18.87 -12.07 -2.36
N GLY A 226 18.46 -11.22 -3.31
CA GLY A 226 17.05 -10.98 -3.65
C GLY A 226 16.34 -12.24 -4.12
N ILE A 227 16.99 -13.06 -4.94
CA ILE A 227 16.49 -14.38 -5.38
C ILE A 227 16.36 -15.33 -4.19
N GLN A 228 17.37 -15.38 -3.32
CA GLN A 228 17.33 -16.23 -2.14
C GLN A 228 16.18 -15.83 -1.21
N ILE A 229 16.01 -14.55 -0.92
CA ILE A 229 14.89 -14.01 -0.13
C ILE A 229 13.55 -14.40 -0.76
N PHE A 230 13.43 -14.31 -2.10
CA PHE A 230 12.21 -14.70 -2.79
C PHE A 230 11.92 -16.19 -2.65
N LYS A 231 12.92 -17.05 -2.90
CA LYS A 231 12.78 -18.52 -2.77
C LYS A 231 12.29 -18.92 -1.39
N GLU A 232 12.86 -18.37 -0.34
CA GLU A 232 12.47 -18.67 1.04
C GLU A 232 11.12 -18.05 1.42
N SER A 233 10.85 -16.81 0.97
CA SER A 233 9.61 -16.11 1.30
C SER A 233 8.40 -16.73 0.63
N PHE A 234 8.55 -17.26 -0.59
CA PHE A 234 7.48 -17.82 -1.41
C PHE A 234 7.56 -19.34 -1.56
N LEU A 235 8.52 -19.99 -0.90
CA LEU A 235 8.75 -21.46 -0.95
C LEU A 235 8.76 -21.98 -2.40
N THR A 236 9.55 -21.35 -3.25
CA THR A 236 9.63 -21.60 -4.70
C THR A 236 11.07 -21.80 -5.15
N ASN A 237 11.26 -22.51 -6.25
CA ASN A 237 12.59 -22.69 -6.86
C ASN A 237 12.87 -21.72 -8.01
N LYS A 238 11.97 -20.75 -8.28
CA LYS A 238 12.16 -19.78 -9.37
C LYS A 238 13.33 -18.85 -9.09
N ASP A 239 14.20 -18.65 -10.10
CA ASP A 239 15.36 -17.76 -10.02
C ASP A 239 15.01 -16.31 -10.40
N ILE A 240 14.05 -15.75 -9.65
CA ILE A 240 13.60 -14.37 -9.81
C ILE A 240 13.61 -13.65 -8.46
N THR A 241 13.69 -12.34 -8.49
CA THR A 241 13.56 -11.50 -7.28
C THR A 241 12.09 -11.26 -6.94
N ILE A 242 11.81 -10.81 -5.71
CA ILE A 242 10.47 -10.37 -5.31
C ILE A 242 9.98 -9.24 -6.26
N GLU A 243 10.85 -8.32 -6.65
CA GLU A 243 10.52 -7.22 -7.56
C GLU A 243 10.08 -7.73 -8.93
N GLU A 244 10.85 -8.65 -9.54
CA GLU A 244 10.52 -9.30 -10.82
C GLU A 244 9.21 -10.09 -10.73
N TYR A 245 8.98 -10.80 -9.62
CA TYR A 245 7.73 -11.53 -9.39
C TYR A 245 6.52 -10.61 -9.34
N PHE A 246 6.61 -9.51 -8.59
CA PHE A 246 5.51 -8.54 -8.52
C PHE A 246 5.34 -7.78 -9.85
N ALA A 247 6.43 -7.51 -10.57
CA ALA A 247 6.37 -6.87 -11.87
C ALA A 247 5.49 -7.65 -12.87
N SER A 248 5.52 -8.99 -12.83
CA SER A 248 4.68 -9.81 -13.70
C SER A 248 3.17 -9.57 -13.50
N PHE A 249 2.73 -9.32 -12.28
CA PHE A 249 1.33 -8.96 -11.99
C PHE A 249 0.99 -7.53 -12.42
N TYR A 250 1.94 -6.59 -12.30
CA TYR A 250 1.78 -5.23 -12.81
C TYR A 250 1.66 -5.20 -14.33
N GLU A 251 2.47 -6.00 -15.04
CA GLU A 251 2.38 -6.13 -16.49
C GLU A 251 1.04 -6.69 -16.95
N GLU A 252 0.53 -7.71 -16.27
CA GLU A 252 -0.78 -8.27 -16.57
C GLU A 252 -1.90 -7.23 -16.37
N GLU A 253 -1.86 -6.47 -15.27
CA GLU A 253 -2.80 -5.40 -15.00
C GLU A 253 -2.67 -4.27 -16.04
N SER A 254 -1.44 -3.87 -16.39
CA SER A 254 -1.17 -2.86 -17.42
C SER A 254 -1.73 -3.28 -18.78
N LYS A 255 -1.56 -4.54 -19.20
CA LYS A 255 -2.13 -5.06 -20.44
C LYS A 255 -3.66 -4.96 -20.47
N LYS A 256 -4.34 -5.27 -19.34
CA LYS A 256 -5.79 -5.14 -19.21
C LYS A 256 -6.23 -3.69 -19.31
N ILE A 257 -5.61 -2.81 -18.54
CA ILE A 257 -5.92 -1.37 -18.54
C ILE A 257 -5.67 -0.74 -19.91
N LYS A 258 -4.57 -1.09 -20.57
CA LYS A 258 -4.26 -0.63 -21.93
C LYS A 258 -5.33 -1.04 -22.94
N LYS A 259 -5.83 -2.30 -22.85
CA LYS A 259 -6.90 -2.78 -23.74
C LYS A 259 -8.19 -1.97 -23.54
N GLU A 260 -8.59 -1.71 -22.29
CA GLU A 260 -9.77 -0.91 -21.99
C GLU A 260 -9.58 0.57 -22.38
N LEU A 261 -8.41 1.16 -22.13
CA LEU A 261 -8.08 2.51 -22.59
C LEU A 261 -8.23 2.65 -24.11
N ILE A 262 -7.68 1.70 -24.89
CA ILE A 262 -7.78 1.73 -26.36
C ILE A 262 -9.25 1.67 -26.81
N LYS A 263 -10.09 0.86 -26.16
CA LYS A 263 -11.53 0.82 -26.46
C LYS A 263 -12.19 2.17 -26.22
N ILE A 264 -11.92 2.79 -25.07
CA ILE A 264 -12.45 4.11 -24.72
C ILE A 264 -12.03 5.16 -25.76
N LEU A 265 -10.74 5.22 -26.09
CA LEU A 265 -10.22 6.16 -27.07
C LEU A 265 -10.83 5.95 -28.48
N ASN A 266 -11.14 4.73 -28.87
CA ASN A 266 -11.82 4.44 -30.13
C ASN A 266 -13.27 4.90 -30.11
N ILE A 267 -14.01 4.69 -29.00
CA ILE A 267 -15.39 5.17 -28.83
C ILE A 267 -15.44 6.68 -28.97
N ILE A 268 -14.52 7.40 -28.31
CA ILE A 268 -14.39 8.84 -28.39
C ILE A 268 -14.14 9.30 -29.85
N LYS A 269 -13.16 8.71 -30.53
CA LYS A 269 -12.82 9.04 -31.94
C LYS A 269 -13.96 8.78 -32.90
N GLU A 270 -14.80 7.80 -32.65
CA GLU A 270 -15.96 7.49 -33.49
C GLU A 270 -17.18 8.37 -33.20
N LYS A 271 -17.10 9.32 -32.25
CA LYS A 271 -18.18 10.23 -31.81
C LYS A 271 -19.50 9.50 -31.49
N LYS A 272 -19.42 8.25 -31.03
CA LYS A 272 -20.58 7.34 -30.96
C LYS A 272 -21.40 7.42 -29.68
N SER A 273 -20.93 8.07 -28.60
CA SER A 273 -21.76 8.30 -27.42
C SER A 273 -21.07 9.19 -26.37
N ILE A 274 -21.87 9.80 -25.49
CA ILE A 274 -21.42 10.38 -24.23
C ILE A 274 -20.74 9.29 -23.43
N PHE A 275 -19.48 9.48 -23.08
CA PHE A 275 -18.67 8.60 -22.26
C PHE A 275 -19.40 8.27 -20.95
N ASN A 276 -19.69 7.00 -20.69
CA ASN A 276 -20.44 6.59 -19.52
C ASN A 276 -19.50 6.14 -18.39
N LEU A 277 -19.72 6.63 -17.16
CA LEU A 277 -18.94 6.30 -15.96
C LEU A 277 -18.84 4.79 -15.68
N GLU A 278 -19.77 3.98 -16.17
CA GLU A 278 -19.72 2.52 -16.04
C GLU A 278 -18.53 1.89 -16.78
N GLU A 279 -18.06 2.53 -17.85
CA GLU A 279 -16.93 2.04 -18.64
C GLU A 279 -15.57 2.16 -17.91
N ILE A 280 -15.51 2.87 -16.76
CA ILE A 280 -14.29 3.07 -15.96
C ILE A 280 -14.18 2.09 -14.79
N ASP A 281 -15.01 1.06 -14.70
CA ASP A 281 -15.01 0.12 -13.55
C ASP A 281 -13.73 -0.71 -13.41
N PHE A 282 -12.87 -0.72 -14.43
CA PHE A 282 -11.56 -1.35 -14.36
C PHE A 282 -10.55 -0.57 -13.49
N ILE A 283 -10.81 0.71 -13.15
CA ILE A 283 -9.99 1.51 -12.23
C ILE A 283 -10.46 1.28 -10.79
N LYS A 284 -9.85 0.31 -10.12
CA LYS A 284 -10.29 -0.16 -8.81
C LYS A 284 -9.58 0.54 -7.65
N ASP A 285 -8.34 0.96 -7.83
CA ASP A 285 -7.47 1.49 -6.79
C ASP A 285 -6.51 2.57 -7.31
N ASP A 286 -5.63 3.08 -6.45
CA ASP A 286 -4.62 4.07 -6.82
C ASP A 286 -3.58 3.52 -7.79
N GLN A 287 -3.35 2.21 -7.78
CA GLN A 287 -2.36 1.59 -8.64
C GLN A 287 -2.89 1.45 -10.07
N SER A 288 -4.12 0.94 -10.23
CA SER A 288 -4.77 0.87 -11.54
C SER A 288 -4.96 2.26 -12.16
N PHE A 289 -5.25 3.29 -11.33
CA PHE A 289 -5.29 4.68 -11.77
C PHE A 289 -3.93 5.20 -12.25
N LYS A 290 -2.83 4.86 -11.55
CA LYS A 290 -1.46 5.21 -11.98
C LYS A 290 -1.10 4.58 -13.31
N ILE A 291 -1.41 3.29 -13.44
CA ILE A 291 -1.17 2.55 -14.69
C ILE A 291 -1.95 3.20 -15.83
N PHE A 292 -3.23 3.54 -15.60
CA PHE A 292 -4.06 4.22 -16.59
C PHE A 292 -3.46 5.54 -17.05
N LEU A 293 -3.06 6.42 -16.11
CA LEU A 293 -2.43 7.71 -16.45
C LEU A 293 -1.11 7.52 -17.21
N ASN A 294 -0.33 6.50 -16.86
CA ASN A 294 0.91 6.19 -17.55
C ASN A 294 0.64 5.70 -18.98
N GLU A 295 -0.28 4.76 -19.17
CA GLU A 295 -0.67 4.26 -20.50
C GLU A 295 -1.28 5.37 -21.37
N LEU A 296 -2.09 6.25 -20.78
CA LEU A 296 -2.63 7.43 -21.47
C LEU A 296 -1.50 8.38 -21.92
N THR A 297 -0.53 8.64 -21.05
CA THR A 297 0.65 9.46 -21.38
C THR A 297 1.43 8.89 -22.56
N ILE A 298 1.64 7.56 -22.56
CA ILE A 298 2.33 6.85 -23.65
C ILE A 298 1.53 6.98 -24.96
N ASN A 299 0.20 6.85 -24.92
CA ASN A 299 -0.65 6.99 -26.11
C ASN A 299 -0.64 8.42 -26.68
N ILE A 300 -0.77 9.45 -25.82
CA ILE A 300 -0.67 10.85 -26.23
C ILE A 300 0.68 11.15 -26.91
N ARG A 301 1.78 10.67 -26.31
CA ARG A 301 3.12 10.80 -26.89
C ARG A 301 3.22 10.11 -28.26
N LYS A 302 2.64 8.92 -28.37
CA LYS A 302 2.62 8.17 -29.63
C LYS A 302 1.80 8.92 -30.69
N ASP A 303 0.62 9.40 -30.37
CA ASP A 303 -0.23 10.15 -31.30
C ASP A 303 0.46 11.45 -31.78
N PHE A 304 1.23 12.12 -30.92
CA PHE A 304 2.08 13.25 -31.30
C PHE A 304 3.21 12.85 -32.25
N LEU A 305 3.94 11.77 -31.95
CA LEU A 305 5.04 11.30 -32.80
C LEU A 305 4.57 10.78 -34.17
N GLU A 306 3.33 10.30 -34.25
CA GLU A 306 2.67 9.87 -35.49
C GLU A 306 1.95 11.02 -36.22
N ASN A 307 2.12 12.28 -35.77
CA ASN A 307 1.48 13.48 -36.32
C ASN A 307 -0.07 13.41 -36.33
N LYS A 308 -0.68 12.69 -35.39
CA LYS A 308 -2.14 12.59 -35.21
C LYS A 308 -2.70 13.76 -34.41
N ILE A 309 -1.87 14.37 -33.58
CA ILE A 309 -2.16 15.56 -32.80
C ILE A 309 -1.05 16.59 -33.02
N ASP A 310 -1.40 17.87 -32.98
CA ASP A 310 -0.43 18.96 -33.12
C ASP A 310 0.28 19.27 -31.79
N ILE A 311 1.26 20.18 -31.83
CA ILE A 311 2.05 20.57 -30.66
C ILE A 311 1.20 21.24 -29.57
N ASN A 312 0.18 22.03 -29.93
CA ASN A 312 -0.67 22.75 -28.99
C ASN A 312 -1.57 21.77 -28.23
N GLN A 313 -2.13 20.81 -28.96
CA GLN A 313 -2.90 19.70 -28.39
C GLN A 313 -2.04 18.86 -27.45
N TYR A 314 -0.82 18.49 -27.86
CA TYR A 314 0.13 17.75 -27.04
C TYR A 314 0.47 18.49 -25.74
N LEU A 315 0.74 19.80 -25.81
CA LEU A 315 1.04 20.64 -24.65
C LEU A 315 -0.18 20.74 -23.70
N LYS A 316 -1.39 20.94 -24.24
CA LYS A 316 -2.63 20.99 -23.46
C LYS A 316 -2.82 19.69 -22.65
N TYR A 317 -2.67 18.53 -23.28
CA TYR A 317 -2.80 17.25 -22.58
C TYR A 317 -1.73 17.02 -21.51
N THR A 318 -0.48 17.31 -21.85
CA THR A 318 0.63 17.11 -20.89
C THR A 318 0.51 18.03 -19.68
N GLU A 319 -0.02 19.25 -19.86
CA GLU A 319 -0.31 20.16 -18.75
C GLU A 319 -1.44 19.65 -17.85
N HIS A 320 -2.53 19.16 -18.43
CA HIS A 320 -3.62 18.52 -17.67
C HIS A 320 -3.13 17.32 -16.87
N LEU A 321 -2.36 16.43 -17.48
CA LEU A 321 -1.76 15.29 -16.79
C LEU A 321 -0.81 15.73 -15.66
N LYS A 322 0.04 16.74 -15.93
CA LYS A 322 0.94 17.31 -14.92
C LYS A 322 0.19 17.88 -13.72
N ASN A 323 -0.94 18.54 -13.95
CA ASN A 323 -1.79 19.05 -12.88
C ASN A 323 -2.40 17.91 -12.05
N ILE A 324 -2.87 16.85 -12.67
CA ILE A 324 -3.36 15.66 -11.96
C ILE A 324 -2.26 15.06 -11.11
N TYR A 325 -1.04 14.89 -11.64
CA TYR A 325 0.11 14.39 -10.88
C TYR A 325 0.51 15.32 -9.73
N LYS A 326 0.41 16.63 -9.91
CA LYS A 326 0.78 17.65 -8.91
C LYS A 326 -0.25 17.76 -7.78
N TYR A 327 -1.55 17.75 -8.11
CA TYR A 327 -2.65 17.94 -7.17
C TYR A 327 -3.25 16.63 -6.68
N ARG A 328 -2.53 15.55 -6.82
CA ARG A 328 -2.88 14.18 -6.46
C ARG A 328 -3.00 13.85 -4.97
N PRO A 329 -3.04 14.74 -4.02
CA PRO A 329 -3.43 14.36 -2.69
C PRO A 329 -4.93 14.58 -2.54
N TYR A 330 -5.57 13.75 -1.79
CA TYR A 330 -6.84 13.99 -1.13
C TYR A 330 -8.13 13.66 -1.90
N ASN A 331 -8.57 12.40 -1.75
CA ASN A 331 -9.99 11.97 -1.93
C ASN A 331 -10.72 12.45 -3.18
N GLN A 332 -10.02 12.75 -4.27
CA GLN A 332 -10.67 13.06 -5.53
C GLN A 332 -11.27 11.78 -6.12
N ASN A 333 -12.51 11.87 -6.57
CA ASN A 333 -13.16 10.79 -7.28
C ASN A 333 -12.39 10.50 -8.59
N LYS A 334 -11.65 9.40 -8.63
CA LYS A 334 -10.80 9.02 -9.77
C LYS A 334 -11.60 8.89 -11.06
N LYS A 335 -12.87 8.44 -10.96
CA LYS A 335 -13.77 8.35 -12.11
C LYS A 335 -14.03 9.73 -12.70
N LEU A 336 -14.33 10.74 -11.87
CA LEU A 336 -14.53 12.12 -12.32
C LEU A 336 -13.27 12.72 -12.96
N ILE A 337 -12.07 12.38 -12.44
CA ILE A 337 -10.82 12.85 -13.04
C ILE A 337 -10.65 12.27 -14.43
N ILE A 338 -10.91 10.97 -14.60
CA ILE A 338 -10.79 10.28 -15.89
C ILE A 338 -11.84 10.82 -16.87
N GLU A 339 -13.08 10.97 -16.41
CA GLU A 339 -14.16 11.57 -17.20
C GLU A 339 -13.77 12.95 -17.74
N ASN A 340 -13.28 13.82 -16.85
CA ASN A 340 -12.82 15.15 -17.24
C ASN A 340 -11.63 15.10 -18.21
N LEU A 341 -10.70 14.17 -18.03
CA LEU A 341 -9.61 13.93 -18.97
C LEU A 341 -10.13 13.48 -20.33
N MET A 342 -11.12 12.58 -20.38
CA MET A 342 -11.67 12.05 -21.62
C MET A 342 -12.52 13.09 -22.35
N LEU A 343 -13.33 13.88 -21.64
CA LEU A 343 -14.08 15.01 -22.23
C LEU A 343 -13.13 16.03 -22.88
N ASN A 344 -12.03 16.36 -22.22
CA ASN A 344 -11.00 17.22 -22.82
C ASN A 344 -10.29 16.56 -24.03
N TYR A 345 -10.35 15.24 -24.15
CA TYR A 345 -9.84 14.50 -25.31
C TYR A 345 -10.84 14.50 -26.48
N GLU A 346 -12.15 14.70 -26.21
CA GLU A 346 -13.21 14.80 -27.22
C GLU A 346 -13.22 16.18 -27.92
N GLU A 347 -12.78 17.26 -27.26
CA GLU A 347 -12.80 18.63 -27.80
C GLU A 347 -11.75 18.90 -28.89
N ILE A 348 -11.09 17.85 -29.36
CA ILE A 348 -10.00 17.90 -30.35
C ILE A 348 -10.28 16.96 -31.52
#